data_3648319c52ed1c9f295ff390cb907f2b
#
_entry.id   3648319c52ed1c9f295ff390cb907f2b
#
_cell.length_a   1.000
_cell.length_b   1.000
_cell.length_c   1.000
_cell.angle_alpha   90.00
_cell.angle_beta   90.00
_cell.angle_gamma   90.00
#
_symmetry.space_group_name_H-M   'P 1'
#
loop_
_entity.id
_entity.type
_entity.pdbx_description
1 polymer ?
#
loop_
_entity_poly.entity_id
_entity_poly.type
_entity_poly.pdbx_seq_one_letter_code
_entity_poly.pdbx_strand_id
1 'polypeptide(L)'
;SHEPLLADLVERLETLDYPRHLLDIQLLLEADDDETAEAAKTLQPRDHLGIVYVPSREPRTKPKACNYGFLTSEGQMCTIYDAEDAPDPLQLRRAVVAMRRLGPDYACVQARLGFYNSDQNLLTRWFALDYGSWFANMLPGLVALGAPVPLGGTSNHFRADVLRATGAWDPWNVTEDADLGLRLHRAGYKVGVLDSVTREEANSDAINWVRQRSRWYKGYVQTFLVHARRPRLVTGQLGWRGIVGLVVFIAGTPLLSALNGFFWALTVMWFTSHDPTLAALFPSVVYYLGMICLVLGNLAVLYMGVFTARQMERPDLLLAAFLMPLYWALMWLAALKAVIQLVTAPSYWEKTAHGLNRARVPAAPMAGRVA
;
A
#
# COMPACT_ATOMS: atom_id res chain seq x y z
N SER A 1 -13.96 9.63 20.22
CA SER A 1 -13.26 8.68 21.13
C SER A 1 -12.74 7.51 20.32
N HIS A 2 -11.55 7.00 20.67
CA HIS A 2 -10.90 5.85 20.01
C HIS A 2 -11.42 4.51 20.54
N GLU A 3 -12.19 4.50 21.60
CA GLU A 3 -12.71 3.31 22.26
C GLU A 3 -13.47 2.36 21.31
N PRO A 4 -14.44 2.82 20.50
CA PRO A 4 -15.15 1.92 19.59
C PRO A 4 -14.24 1.34 18.49
N LEU A 5 -13.25 2.11 18.01
CA LEU A 5 -12.33 1.63 16.98
C LEU A 5 -11.45 0.48 17.50
N LEU A 6 -10.96 0.60 18.73
CA LEU A 6 -10.11 -0.41 19.35
C LEU A 6 -10.91 -1.69 19.66
N ALA A 7 -12.13 -1.55 20.19
CA ALA A 7 -13.02 -2.67 20.44
C ALA A 7 -13.37 -3.42 19.13
N ASP A 8 -13.72 -2.68 18.09
CA ASP A 8 -14.02 -3.22 16.75
C ASP A 8 -12.83 -3.97 16.16
N LEU A 9 -11.60 -3.44 16.30
CA LEU A 9 -10.38 -4.11 15.85
C LEU A 9 -10.21 -5.45 16.58
N VAL A 10 -10.28 -5.44 17.89
CA VAL A 10 -10.13 -6.66 18.70
C VAL A 10 -11.18 -7.69 18.34
N GLU A 11 -12.45 -7.28 18.17
CA GLU A 11 -13.52 -8.19 17.75
C GLU A 11 -13.19 -8.83 16.38
N ARG A 12 -12.73 -8.05 15.41
CA ARG A 12 -12.33 -8.57 14.09
C ARG A 12 -11.14 -9.53 14.17
N LEU A 13 -10.13 -9.22 14.97
CA LEU A 13 -9.00 -10.13 15.18
C LEU A 13 -9.44 -11.45 15.87
N GLU A 14 -10.47 -11.37 16.71
CA GLU A 14 -11.07 -12.57 17.32
C GLU A 14 -11.84 -13.46 16.32
N THR A 15 -12.23 -12.95 15.16
CA THR A 15 -12.82 -13.76 14.09
C THR A 15 -11.82 -14.61 13.32
N LEU A 16 -10.50 -14.36 13.51
CA LEU A 16 -9.46 -15.13 12.84
C LEU A 16 -9.51 -16.61 13.29
N ASP A 17 -9.68 -17.50 12.33
CA ASP A 17 -9.66 -18.95 12.56
C ASP A 17 -8.22 -19.44 12.66
N TYR A 18 -7.62 -19.25 13.84
CA TYR A 18 -6.29 -19.73 14.17
C TYR A 18 -6.22 -20.20 15.63
N PRO A 19 -5.43 -21.22 15.99
CA PRO A 19 -5.34 -21.69 17.37
C PRO A 19 -4.84 -20.58 18.30
N ARG A 20 -5.64 -20.24 19.32
CA ARG A 20 -5.38 -19.12 20.24
C ARG A 20 -4.02 -19.21 20.94
N HIS A 21 -3.62 -20.40 21.36
CA HIS A 21 -2.34 -20.65 22.03
C HIS A 21 -1.10 -20.46 21.11
N LEU A 22 -1.30 -20.25 19.80
CA LEU A 22 -0.28 -19.92 18.81
C LEU A 22 -0.33 -18.46 18.36
N LEU A 23 -1.26 -17.68 18.90
CA LEU A 23 -1.39 -16.25 18.62
C LEU A 23 -0.73 -15.43 19.74
N ASP A 24 0.00 -14.41 19.31
CA ASP A 24 0.49 -13.31 20.14
C ASP A 24 0.04 -12.01 19.47
N ILE A 25 -1.08 -11.46 19.92
CA ILE A 25 -1.66 -10.21 19.41
C ILE A 25 -1.18 -9.07 20.29
N GLN A 26 -0.45 -8.12 19.70
CA GLN A 26 0.07 -6.97 20.41
C GLN A 26 -0.58 -5.68 19.90
N LEU A 27 -1.33 -5.00 20.76
CA LEU A 27 -1.84 -3.66 20.50
C LEU A 27 -0.75 -2.65 20.83
N LEU A 28 -0.31 -1.92 19.80
CA LEU A 28 0.79 -0.97 19.90
C LEU A 28 0.21 0.43 20.11
N LEU A 29 0.37 1.01 21.28
CA LEU A 29 -0.15 2.30 21.68
C LEU A 29 0.98 3.28 21.97
N GLU A 30 0.89 4.54 21.50
CA GLU A 30 1.83 5.58 21.92
C GLU A 30 1.64 5.85 23.42
N ALA A 31 2.74 5.92 24.17
CA ALA A 31 2.72 6.00 25.64
C ALA A 31 2.11 7.29 26.19
N ASP A 32 1.95 8.33 25.36
CA ASP A 32 1.33 9.62 25.70
C ASP A 32 -0.06 9.81 25.03
N ASP A 33 -0.66 8.75 24.51
CA ASP A 33 -2.05 8.74 24.03
C ASP A 33 -2.96 8.21 25.15
N ASP A 34 -3.23 9.08 26.11
CA ASP A 34 -4.04 8.74 27.30
C ASP A 34 -5.46 8.29 26.90
N GLU A 35 -6.05 8.87 25.84
CA GLU A 35 -7.39 8.50 25.38
C GLU A 35 -7.44 7.04 24.88
N THR A 36 -6.48 6.66 24.05
CA THR A 36 -6.40 5.28 23.55
C THR A 36 -5.99 4.30 24.65
N ALA A 37 -5.12 4.73 25.57
CA ALA A 37 -4.72 3.91 26.72
C ALA A 37 -5.89 3.63 27.68
N GLU A 38 -6.75 4.62 27.96
CA GLU A 38 -7.97 4.40 28.76
C GLU A 38 -8.96 3.48 28.02
N ALA A 39 -9.13 3.66 26.71
CA ALA A 39 -9.95 2.76 25.90
C ALA A 39 -9.43 1.32 25.95
N ALA A 40 -8.12 1.14 25.94
CA ALA A 40 -7.52 -0.19 26.01
C ALA A 40 -7.75 -0.90 27.36
N LYS A 41 -7.88 -0.15 28.46
CA LYS A 41 -8.20 -0.71 29.78
C LYS A 41 -9.62 -1.29 29.86
N THR A 42 -10.53 -0.87 28.97
CA THR A 42 -11.89 -1.42 28.92
C THR A 42 -11.97 -2.78 28.24
N LEU A 43 -10.89 -3.18 27.52
CA LEU A 43 -10.81 -4.48 26.88
C LEU A 43 -10.72 -5.60 27.92
N GLN A 44 -11.51 -6.66 27.70
CA GLN A 44 -11.40 -7.83 28.56
C GLN A 44 -10.02 -8.50 28.41
N PRO A 45 -9.37 -8.89 29.50
CA PRO A 45 -8.10 -9.61 29.45
C PRO A 45 -8.22 -10.91 28.65
N ARG A 46 -7.20 -11.20 27.83
CA ARG A 46 -7.06 -12.43 27.05
C ARG A 46 -5.61 -12.85 27.02
N ASP A 47 -5.33 -14.14 27.18
CA ASP A 47 -3.98 -14.67 27.27
C ASP A 47 -3.15 -14.42 26.00
N HIS A 48 -3.80 -14.28 24.84
CA HIS A 48 -3.17 -14.05 23.55
C HIS A 48 -3.19 -12.59 23.09
N LEU A 49 -3.65 -11.66 23.92
CA LEU A 49 -3.77 -10.23 23.61
C LEU A 49 -3.01 -9.40 24.65
N GLY A 50 -1.95 -8.75 24.22
CA GLY A 50 -1.14 -7.85 25.02
C GLY A 50 -1.22 -6.40 24.54
N ILE A 51 -0.90 -5.47 25.43
CA ILE A 51 -0.75 -4.05 25.13
C ILE A 51 0.70 -3.66 25.29
N VAL A 52 1.29 -3.06 24.26
CA VAL A 52 2.66 -2.56 24.25
C VAL A 52 2.65 -1.04 24.16
N TYR A 53 3.13 -0.37 25.19
CA TYR A 53 3.27 1.08 25.19
C TYR A 53 4.57 1.50 24.51
N VAL A 54 4.44 2.20 23.39
CA VAL A 54 5.56 2.67 22.58
C VAL A 54 6.01 4.05 23.10
N PRO A 55 7.29 4.23 23.43
CA PRO A 55 7.78 5.52 23.93
C PRO A 55 7.50 6.68 22.99
N SER A 56 7.03 7.80 23.50
CA SER A 56 6.66 9.03 22.78
C SER A 56 7.85 9.84 22.27
N ARG A 57 8.91 9.16 21.79
CA ARG A 57 10.08 9.80 21.17
C ARG A 57 9.97 9.84 19.66
N GLU A 58 10.61 10.85 19.05
CA GLU A 58 10.70 10.91 17.59
C GLU A 58 11.53 9.74 17.00
N PRO A 59 11.18 9.26 15.80
CA PRO A 59 10.01 9.66 15.01
C PRO A 59 8.71 9.04 15.57
N ARG A 60 7.60 9.81 15.49
CA ARG A 60 6.26 9.30 15.85
C ARG A 60 5.60 8.67 14.63
N THR A 61 5.96 7.43 14.34
CA THR A 61 5.57 6.74 13.11
C THR A 61 5.13 5.31 13.38
N LYS A 62 4.27 4.79 12.51
CA LYS A 62 3.84 3.39 12.53
C LYS A 62 5.03 2.41 12.52
N PRO A 63 6.05 2.56 11.64
CA PRO A 63 7.18 1.63 11.63
C PRO A 63 7.98 1.62 12.94
N LYS A 64 8.09 2.75 13.65
CA LYS A 64 8.67 2.73 15.01
C LYS A 64 7.85 1.85 15.94
N ALA A 65 6.54 2.01 15.95
CA ALA A 65 5.66 1.20 16.79
C ALA A 65 5.77 -0.29 16.45
N CYS A 66 5.73 -0.63 15.14
CA CYS A 66 5.90 -2.00 14.67
C CYS A 66 7.23 -2.61 15.11
N ASN A 67 8.35 -1.85 15.05
CA ASN A 67 9.64 -2.31 15.53
C ASN A 67 9.62 -2.60 17.04
N TYR A 68 8.93 -1.75 17.81
CA TYR A 68 8.80 -1.93 19.26
C TYR A 68 8.04 -3.21 19.61
N GLY A 69 6.88 -3.45 19.00
CA GLY A 69 6.13 -4.69 19.20
C GLY A 69 6.91 -5.91 18.71
N PHE A 70 7.65 -5.78 17.61
CA PHE A 70 8.44 -6.89 17.06
C PHE A 70 9.62 -7.29 17.98
N LEU A 71 10.18 -6.38 18.76
CA LEU A 71 11.23 -6.71 19.74
C LEU A 71 10.74 -7.65 20.86
N THR A 72 9.47 -7.57 21.21
CA THR A 72 8.85 -8.38 22.27
C THR A 72 8.15 -9.63 21.73
N SER A 73 8.03 -9.78 20.41
CA SER A 73 7.35 -10.92 19.78
C SER A 73 8.26 -12.15 19.70
N GLU A 74 7.71 -13.32 20.01
CA GLU A 74 8.42 -14.62 19.95
C GLU A 74 7.92 -15.51 18.80
N GLY A 75 6.94 -15.05 18.02
CA GLY A 75 6.34 -15.80 16.93
C GLY A 75 7.31 -16.13 15.80
N GLN A 76 7.12 -17.27 15.14
CA GLN A 76 7.86 -17.63 13.92
C GLN A 76 7.46 -16.81 12.70
N MET A 77 6.25 -16.27 12.74
CA MET A 77 5.71 -15.36 11.72
C MET A 77 5.23 -14.07 12.38
N CYS A 78 5.39 -12.97 11.68
CA CYS A 78 4.90 -11.65 12.09
C CYS A 78 3.99 -11.09 11.01
N THR A 79 2.83 -10.54 11.41
CA THR A 79 1.95 -9.80 10.52
C THR A 79 1.52 -8.50 11.17
N ILE A 80 1.18 -7.50 10.35
CA ILE A 80 0.69 -6.21 10.80
C ILE A 80 -0.72 -6.03 10.28
N TYR A 81 -1.58 -5.54 11.15
CA TYR A 81 -2.92 -5.04 10.81
C TYR A 81 -3.07 -3.61 11.31
N ASP A 82 -3.68 -2.76 10.49
CA ASP A 82 -4.06 -1.41 10.89
C ASP A 82 -5.36 -1.43 11.69
N ALA A 83 -5.63 -0.37 12.42
CA ALA A 83 -6.78 -0.31 13.32
C ALA A 83 -8.14 -0.45 12.63
N GLU A 84 -8.21 -0.11 11.34
CA GLU A 84 -9.41 -0.25 10.50
C GLU A 84 -9.51 -1.56 9.73
N ASP A 85 -8.50 -2.41 9.81
CA ASP A 85 -8.45 -3.64 9.02
C ASP A 85 -9.50 -4.68 9.41
N ALA A 86 -10.02 -5.33 8.40
CA ALA A 86 -10.90 -6.49 8.51
C ALA A 86 -10.34 -7.64 7.65
N PRO A 87 -9.40 -8.44 8.17
CA PRO A 87 -8.82 -9.56 7.45
C PRO A 87 -9.82 -10.71 7.27
N ASP A 88 -9.63 -11.49 6.19
CA ASP A 88 -10.35 -12.76 6.00
C ASP A 88 -10.08 -13.70 7.18
N PRO A 89 -11.10 -14.34 7.77
CA PRO A 89 -10.92 -15.24 8.93
C PRO A 89 -9.90 -16.35 8.73
N LEU A 90 -9.74 -16.86 7.50
CA LEU A 90 -8.78 -17.92 7.18
C LEU A 90 -7.40 -17.38 6.78
N GLN A 91 -7.17 -16.07 6.83
CA GLN A 91 -5.96 -15.47 6.28
C GLN A 91 -4.68 -16.01 6.92
N LEU A 92 -4.63 -16.15 8.24
CA LEU A 92 -3.45 -16.69 8.93
C LEU A 92 -3.15 -18.14 8.53
N ARG A 93 -4.18 -18.98 8.43
CA ARG A 93 -4.01 -20.38 7.96
C ARG A 93 -3.49 -20.43 6.53
N ARG A 94 -4.07 -19.62 5.64
CA ARG A 94 -3.61 -19.52 4.25
C ARG A 94 -2.18 -19.01 4.15
N ALA A 95 -1.80 -18.02 4.97
CA ALA A 95 -0.43 -17.51 5.02
C ALA A 95 0.59 -18.59 5.45
N VAL A 96 0.29 -19.32 6.52
CA VAL A 96 1.15 -20.43 6.98
C VAL A 96 1.31 -21.51 5.92
N VAL A 97 0.20 -21.92 5.29
CA VAL A 97 0.22 -22.94 4.21
C VAL A 97 1.01 -22.43 3.01
N ALA A 98 0.80 -21.18 2.60
CA ALA A 98 1.52 -20.56 1.49
C ALA A 98 3.02 -20.51 1.77
N MET A 99 3.44 -20.02 2.95
CA MET A 99 4.84 -19.93 3.33
C MET A 99 5.54 -21.30 3.40
N ARG A 100 4.83 -22.34 3.85
CA ARG A 100 5.35 -23.71 3.84
C ARG A 100 5.54 -24.25 2.44
N ARG A 101 4.61 -23.98 1.52
CA ARG A 101 4.67 -24.43 0.11
C ARG A 101 5.73 -23.69 -0.69
N LEU A 102 5.88 -22.40 -0.47
CA LEU A 102 6.84 -21.55 -1.19
C LEU A 102 8.29 -21.79 -0.77
N GLY A 103 8.51 -22.29 0.45
CA GLY A 103 9.84 -22.66 0.95
C GLY A 103 10.64 -21.49 1.55
N PRO A 104 11.90 -21.74 1.93
CA PRO A 104 12.72 -20.81 2.72
C PRO A 104 13.16 -19.54 1.97
N ASP A 105 13.17 -19.55 0.64
CA ASP A 105 13.54 -18.39 -0.17
C ASP A 105 12.51 -17.25 -0.07
N TYR A 106 11.30 -17.54 0.39
CA TYR A 106 10.25 -16.53 0.54
C TYR A 106 10.24 -15.97 1.96
N ALA A 107 10.51 -14.67 2.06
CA ALA A 107 10.51 -13.94 3.33
C ALA A 107 9.12 -13.50 3.77
N CYS A 108 8.23 -13.27 2.81
CA CYS A 108 6.92 -12.66 3.04
C CYS A 108 5.89 -13.13 2.04
N VAL A 109 4.63 -13.19 2.46
CA VAL A 109 3.46 -13.21 1.56
C VAL A 109 2.55 -12.01 1.87
N GLN A 110 2.22 -11.25 0.83
CA GLN A 110 1.33 -10.10 0.89
C GLN A 110 -0.09 -10.52 0.57
N ALA A 111 -1.03 -10.32 1.47
CA ALA A 111 -2.46 -10.46 1.18
C ALA A 111 -2.96 -9.29 0.32
N ARG A 112 -4.02 -9.51 -0.43
CA ARG A 112 -4.67 -8.45 -1.20
C ARG A 112 -5.38 -7.48 -0.26
N LEU A 113 -5.31 -6.20 -0.56
CA LEU A 113 -6.06 -5.16 0.13
C LEU A 113 -7.28 -4.77 -0.71
N GLY A 114 -8.36 -4.42 -0.04
CA GLY A 114 -9.60 -3.98 -0.66
C GLY A 114 -10.39 -3.09 0.28
N PHE A 115 -11.55 -2.60 -0.15
CA PHE A 115 -12.33 -1.63 0.62
C PHE A 115 -13.75 -2.12 0.88
N TYR A 116 -14.25 -1.89 2.09
CA TYR A 116 -15.63 -2.22 2.44
C TYR A 116 -16.63 -1.12 2.03
N ASN A 117 -16.19 0.14 1.86
CA ASN A 117 -17.02 1.28 1.45
C ASN A 117 -16.80 1.70 -0.01
N SER A 118 -16.39 0.79 -0.88
CA SER A 118 -16.04 1.07 -2.27
C SER A 118 -17.21 1.57 -3.14
N ASP A 119 -18.46 1.48 -2.66
CA ASP A 119 -19.67 1.93 -3.33
C ASP A 119 -20.10 3.35 -2.94
N GLN A 120 -19.44 4.00 -1.97
CA GLN A 120 -19.89 5.23 -1.33
C GLN A 120 -19.93 6.42 -2.30
N ASN A 121 -18.89 6.59 -3.13
CA ASN A 121 -18.83 7.64 -4.14
C ASN A 121 -17.85 7.27 -5.28
N LEU A 122 -17.67 8.17 -6.24
CA LEU A 122 -16.78 7.93 -7.38
C LEU A 122 -15.30 7.78 -6.95
N LEU A 123 -14.86 8.53 -5.96
CA LEU A 123 -13.48 8.46 -5.45
C LEU A 123 -13.18 7.10 -4.83
N THR A 124 -14.10 6.56 -4.01
CA THR A 124 -13.94 5.23 -3.41
C THR A 124 -14.00 4.11 -4.46
N ARG A 125 -14.77 4.29 -5.54
CA ARG A 125 -14.79 3.36 -6.69
C ARG A 125 -13.47 3.38 -7.46
N TRP A 126 -12.90 4.55 -7.72
CA TRP A 126 -11.58 4.67 -8.32
C TRP A 126 -10.51 4.01 -7.46
N PHE A 127 -10.59 4.24 -6.14
CA PHE A 127 -9.63 3.67 -5.20
C PHE A 127 -9.73 2.13 -5.18
N ALA A 128 -10.95 1.58 -5.23
CA ALA A 128 -11.17 0.13 -5.34
C ALA A 128 -10.59 -0.46 -6.63
N LEU A 129 -10.73 0.24 -7.77
CA LEU A 129 -10.13 -0.18 -9.04
C LEU A 129 -8.59 -0.12 -9.01
N ASP A 130 -8.03 0.95 -8.44
CA ASP A 130 -6.58 1.14 -8.29
C ASP A 130 -5.97 -0.01 -7.47
N TYR A 131 -6.55 -0.30 -6.30
CA TYR A 131 -6.13 -1.41 -5.43
C TYR A 131 -6.39 -2.78 -6.04
N GLY A 132 -7.54 -2.99 -6.64
CA GLY A 132 -7.85 -4.23 -7.34
C GLY A 132 -6.85 -4.50 -8.47
N SER A 133 -6.53 -3.49 -9.28
CA SER A 133 -5.53 -3.61 -10.34
C SER A 133 -4.14 -3.89 -9.77
N TRP A 134 -3.77 -3.23 -8.69
CA TRP A 134 -2.47 -3.41 -8.05
C TRP A 134 -2.33 -4.79 -7.42
N PHE A 135 -3.19 -5.13 -6.47
CA PHE A 135 -3.04 -6.35 -5.66
C PHE A 135 -3.45 -7.63 -6.38
N ALA A 136 -4.44 -7.58 -7.28
CA ALA A 136 -4.89 -8.78 -7.97
C ALA A 136 -4.19 -9.04 -9.30
N ASN A 137 -3.58 -8.02 -9.93
CA ASN A 137 -2.99 -8.17 -11.26
C ASN A 137 -1.50 -7.78 -11.30
N MET A 138 -1.15 -6.55 -10.85
CA MET A 138 0.23 -6.06 -10.97
C MET A 138 1.21 -6.79 -10.04
N LEU A 139 0.86 -6.96 -8.77
CA LEU A 139 1.72 -7.66 -7.81
C LEU A 139 2.02 -9.11 -8.21
N PRO A 140 1.02 -9.94 -8.58
CA PRO A 140 1.29 -11.27 -9.11
C PRO A 140 2.17 -11.27 -10.35
N GLY A 141 2.00 -10.26 -11.23
CA GLY A 141 2.86 -10.08 -12.40
C GLY A 141 4.32 -9.80 -12.02
N LEU A 142 4.56 -8.92 -11.04
CA LEU A 142 5.91 -8.65 -10.52
C LEU A 142 6.55 -9.89 -9.91
N VAL A 143 5.80 -10.67 -9.14
CA VAL A 143 6.27 -11.94 -8.57
C VAL A 143 6.66 -12.90 -9.68
N ALA A 144 5.83 -13.07 -10.71
CA ALA A 144 6.11 -13.96 -11.86
C ALA A 144 7.36 -13.52 -12.65
N LEU A 145 7.61 -12.22 -12.75
CA LEU A 145 8.79 -11.66 -13.39
C LEU A 145 10.06 -11.74 -12.50
N GLY A 146 9.92 -12.12 -11.24
CA GLY A 146 11.02 -12.10 -10.26
C GLY A 146 11.52 -10.67 -9.98
N ALA A 147 10.65 -9.68 -10.06
CA ALA A 147 10.93 -8.29 -9.73
C ALA A 147 10.69 -8.03 -8.22
N PRO A 148 11.31 -7.00 -7.62
CA PRO A 148 11.00 -6.60 -6.26
C PRO A 148 9.54 -6.17 -6.15
N VAL A 149 8.90 -6.59 -5.07
CA VAL A 149 7.50 -6.29 -4.77
C VAL A 149 7.46 -5.15 -3.76
N PRO A 150 6.95 -3.96 -4.13
CA PRO A 150 6.62 -2.93 -3.15
C PRO A 150 5.46 -3.44 -2.30
N LEU A 151 5.72 -3.66 -1.01
CA LEU A 151 4.72 -4.16 -0.08
C LEU A 151 3.67 -3.09 0.22
N GLY A 152 2.47 -3.51 0.55
CA GLY A 152 1.47 -2.63 1.15
C GLY A 152 1.69 -2.47 2.66
N GLY A 153 1.07 -1.46 3.27
CA GLY A 153 1.29 -1.10 4.68
C GLY A 153 0.75 -2.10 5.70
N THR A 154 -0.07 -3.05 5.28
CA THR A 154 -0.74 -4.01 6.16
C THR A 154 -0.85 -5.39 5.52
N SER A 155 -1.23 -6.40 6.31
CA SER A 155 -1.50 -7.77 5.85
C SER A 155 -0.30 -8.44 5.16
N ASN A 156 0.89 -8.08 5.59
CA ASN A 156 2.15 -8.72 5.25
C ASN A 156 2.45 -9.81 6.27
N HIS A 157 2.66 -11.02 5.81
CA HIS A 157 3.00 -12.16 6.67
C HIS A 157 4.47 -12.51 6.45
N PHE A 158 5.32 -12.08 7.38
CA PHE A 158 6.77 -12.24 7.32
C PHE A 158 7.23 -13.47 8.06
N ARG A 159 8.35 -14.06 7.62
CA ARG A 159 9.19 -14.89 8.50
C ARG A 159 9.89 -13.98 9.50
N ALA A 160 9.70 -14.22 10.77
CA ALA A 160 10.22 -13.36 11.83
C ALA A 160 11.76 -13.33 11.87
N ASP A 161 12.42 -14.45 11.61
CA ASP A 161 13.87 -14.54 11.53
C ASP A 161 14.44 -13.71 10.39
N VAL A 162 13.85 -13.77 9.20
CA VAL A 162 14.26 -12.98 8.02
C VAL A 162 13.97 -11.49 8.26
N LEU A 163 12.80 -11.15 8.80
CA LEU A 163 12.46 -9.76 9.11
C LEU A 163 13.47 -9.16 10.11
N ARG A 164 13.87 -9.93 11.13
CA ARG A 164 14.87 -9.51 12.09
C ARG A 164 16.26 -9.34 11.46
N ALA A 165 16.66 -10.29 10.60
CA ALA A 165 17.94 -10.25 9.89
C ALA A 165 18.04 -9.08 8.89
N THR A 166 16.92 -8.63 8.31
CA THR A 166 16.88 -7.50 7.38
C THR A 166 16.69 -6.15 8.07
N GLY A 167 16.63 -6.10 9.42
CA GLY A 167 16.55 -4.88 10.20
C GLY A 167 15.14 -4.28 10.32
N ALA A 168 14.11 -5.09 10.09
CA ALA A 168 12.69 -4.73 10.20
C ALA A 168 12.33 -3.43 9.44
N TRP A 169 11.52 -2.53 9.99
CA TRP A 169 11.04 -1.33 9.28
C TRP A 169 11.94 -0.12 9.55
N ASP A 170 12.18 0.71 8.52
CA ASP A 170 12.85 2.00 8.69
C ASP A 170 11.87 3.02 9.31
N PRO A 171 12.10 3.46 10.57
CA PRO A 171 11.17 4.36 11.25
C PRO A 171 11.12 5.78 10.66
N TRP A 172 12.05 6.15 9.80
CA TRP A 172 12.13 7.46 9.17
C TRP A 172 11.57 7.48 7.74
N ASN A 173 11.30 6.32 7.14
CA ASN A 173 10.71 6.22 5.83
C ASN A 173 9.17 6.28 5.93
N VAL A 174 8.53 7.10 5.11
CA VAL A 174 7.06 7.25 5.11
C VAL A 174 6.34 6.21 4.23
N THR A 175 7.10 5.34 3.55
CA THR A 175 6.66 4.11 2.88
C THR A 175 7.64 2.98 3.22
N GLU A 176 7.74 2.71 4.49
CA GLU A 176 8.61 1.71 5.10
C GLU A 176 8.35 0.29 4.58
N ASP A 177 7.13 0.05 4.15
CA ASP A 177 6.63 -1.18 3.55
C ASP A 177 7.25 -1.43 2.17
N ALA A 178 7.17 -0.45 1.27
CA ALA A 178 7.78 -0.53 -0.06
C ALA A 178 9.31 -0.63 0.03
N ASP A 179 9.94 0.11 0.95
CA ASP A 179 11.37 0.02 1.24
C ASP A 179 11.75 -1.39 1.74
N LEU A 180 10.96 -1.95 2.66
CA LEU A 180 11.20 -3.30 3.18
C LEU A 180 11.13 -4.34 2.06
N GLY A 181 10.14 -4.25 1.17
CA GLY A 181 10.04 -5.13 0.00
C GLY A 181 11.30 -5.09 -0.88
N LEU A 182 11.86 -3.91 -1.12
CA LEU A 182 13.13 -3.75 -1.83
C LEU A 182 14.32 -4.33 -1.05
N ARG A 183 14.40 -4.11 0.26
CA ARG A 183 15.47 -4.65 1.11
C ARG A 183 15.46 -6.17 1.16
N LEU A 184 14.29 -6.79 1.25
CA LEU A 184 14.13 -8.24 1.17
C LEU A 184 14.66 -8.79 -0.15
N HIS A 185 14.28 -8.16 -1.27
CA HIS A 185 14.77 -8.56 -2.60
C HIS A 185 16.29 -8.39 -2.72
N ARG A 186 16.86 -7.30 -2.23
CA ARG A 186 18.32 -7.06 -2.19
C ARG A 186 19.06 -8.10 -1.35
N ALA A 187 18.43 -8.61 -0.30
CA ALA A 187 18.96 -9.67 0.53
C ALA A 187 18.81 -11.09 -0.11
N GLY A 188 18.24 -11.17 -1.32
CA GLY A 188 18.06 -12.42 -2.06
C GLY A 188 16.75 -13.15 -1.76
N TYR A 189 15.87 -12.55 -0.95
CA TYR A 189 14.58 -13.17 -0.65
C TYR A 189 13.50 -12.77 -1.65
N LYS A 190 12.49 -13.61 -1.74
CA LYS A 190 11.29 -13.42 -2.57
C LYS A 190 10.10 -13.02 -1.70
N VAL A 191 9.18 -12.33 -2.32
CA VAL A 191 7.86 -12.03 -1.76
C VAL A 191 6.81 -12.74 -2.62
N GLY A 192 5.85 -13.40 -1.97
CA GLY A 192 4.70 -14.01 -2.63
C GLY A 192 3.43 -13.16 -2.47
N VAL A 193 2.40 -13.48 -3.23
CA VAL A 193 1.05 -12.91 -3.07
C VAL A 193 0.14 -13.99 -2.49
N LEU A 194 -0.65 -13.60 -1.50
CA LEU A 194 -1.61 -14.48 -0.83
C LEU A 194 -3.01 -14.25 -1.39
N ASP A 195 -3.69 -15.34 -1.76
CA ASP A 195 -5.11 -15.27 -2.16
C ASP A 195 -6.02 -15.19 -0.92
N SER A 196 -6.00 -14.04 -0.31
CA SER A 196 -6.82 -13.64 0.82
C SER A 196 -6.96 -12.12 0.80
N VAL A 197 -8.04 -11.58 1.30
CA VAL A 197 -8.32 -10.14 1.24
C VAL A 197 -8.46 -9.58 2.65
N THR A 198 -7.79 -8.48 2.92
CA THR A 198 -8.08 -7.59 4.04
C THR A 198 -8.85 -6.39 3.53
N ARG A 199 -9.98 -6.07 4.15
CA ARG A 199 -10.77 -4.89 3.82
C ARG A 199 -10.46 -3.78 4.79
N GLU A 200 -10.28 -2.59 4.24
CA GLU A 200 -10.03 -1.35 4.98
C GLU A 200 -11.01 -0.25 4.53
N GLU A 201 -10.91 0.95 5.08
CA GLU A 201 -11.73 2.09 4.69
C GLU A 201 -11.07 2.86 3.54
N ALA A 202 -11.75 2.97 2.39
CA ALA A 202 -11.33 3.88 1.34
C ALA A 202 -11.62 5.34 1.73
N ASN A 203 -10.67 6.23 1.49
CA ASN A 203 -10.90 7.66 1.63
C ASN A 203 -12.02 8.14 0.70
N SER A 204 -13.08 8.66 1.28
CA SER A 204 -14.24 9.23 0.57
C SER A 204 -14.15 10.75 0.39
N ASP A 205 -13.23 11.41 1.08
CA ASP A 205 -12.95 12.84 0.99
C ASP A 205 -11.72 13.11 0.12
N ALA A 206 -11.85 13.99 -0.88
CA ALA A 206 -10.80 14.25 -1.86
C ALA A 206 -9.56 14.91 -1.23
N ILE A 207 -9.74 15.78 -0.24
CA ILE A 207 -8.62 16.48 0.43
C ILE A 207 -7.83 15.47 1.26
N ASN A 208 -8.52 14.63 2.03
CA ASN A 208 -7.91 13.58 2.84
C ASN A 208 -7.20 12.54 1.95
N TRP A 209 -7.80 12.19 0.80
CA TRP A 209 -7.19 11.32 -0.19
C TRP A 209 -5.89 11.92 -0.78
N VAL A 210 -5.89 13.22 -1.15
CA VAL A 210 -4.69 13.91 -1.65
C VAL A 210 -3.59 13.95 -0.58
N ARG A 211 -3.94 14.13 0.70
CA ARG A 211 -2.98 14.04 1.82
C ARG A 211 -2.34 12.66 1.92
N GLN A 212 -3.14 11.61 1.87
CA GLN A 212 -2.67 10.23 1.92
C GLN A 212 -1.78 9.91 0.71
N ARG A 213 -2.24 10.21 -0.50
CA ARG A 213 -1.52 9.91 -1.74
C ARG A 213 -0.22 10.72 -1.87
N SER A 214 -0.20 11.99 -1.44
CA SER A 214 1.02 12.80 -1.44
C SER A 214 2.08 12.23 -0.48
N ARG A 215 1.67 11.69 0.67
CA ARG A 215 2.57 10.98 1.59
C ARG A 215 3.21 9.77 0.91
N TRP A 216 2.42 8.94 0.21
CA TRP A 216 2.94 7.78 -0.51
C TRP A 216 3.93 8.16 -1.61
N TYR A 217 3.60 9.15 -2.43
CA TYR A 217 4.52 9.62 -3.47
C TYR A 217 5.83 10.18 -2.89
N LYS A 218 5.75 10.96 -1.82
CA LYS A 218 6.93 11.43 -1.11
C LYS A 218 7.80 10.26 -0.62
N GLY A 219 7.18 9.26 0.00
CA GLY A 219 7.87 8.07 0.48
C GLY A 219 8.53 7.27 -0.64
N TYR A 220 7.88 7.11 -1.77
CA TYR A 220 8.46 6.44 -2.94
C TYR A 220 9.71 7.19 -3.46
N VAL A 221 9.65 8.53 -3.54
CA VAL A 221 10.83 9.32 -3.91
C VAL A 221 11.95 9.17 -2.88
N GLN A 222 11.63 9.21 -1.58
CA GLN A 222 12.61 8.99 -0.50
C GLN A 222 13.25 7.60 -0.62
N THR A 223 12.45 6.56 -0.77
CA THR A 223 12.91 5.18 -0.96
C THR A 223 13.84 5.08 -2.16
N PHE A 224 13.44 5.63 -3.31
CA PHE A 224 14.31 5.67 -4.49
C PHE A 224 15.64 6.36 -4.20
N LEU A 225 15.63 7.56 -3.62
CA LEU A 225 16.82 8.34 -3.32
C LEU A 225 17.76 7.62 -2.33
N VAL A 226 17.22 6.97 -1.31
CA VAL A 226 17.99 6.18 -0.35
C VAL A 226 18.72 5.03 -1.04
N HIS A 227 18.02 4.27 -1.89
CA HIS A 227 18.63 3.17 -2.62
C HIS A 227 19.60 3.67 -3.71
N ALA A 228 19.33 4.78 -4.37
CA ALA A 228 20.17 5.37 -5.41
C ALA A 228 21.52 5.95 -4.89
N ARG A 229 21.68 6.14 -3.57
CA ARG A 229 22.94 6.65 -2.98
C ARG A 229 24.16 5.75 -3.27
N ARG A 230 23.95 4.45 -3.46
CA ARG A 230 25.00 3.47 -3.72
C ARG A 230 24.68 2.66 -4.99
N PRO A 231 24.70 3.28 -6.17
CA PRO A 231 24.18 2.67 -7.39
C PRO A 231 24.89 1.36 -7.76
N ARG A 232 26.21 1.30 -7.64
CA ARG A 232 26.97 0.07 -7.94
C ARG A 232 26.58 -1.11 -7.03
N LEU A 233 26.37 -0.86 -5.74
CA LEU A 233 25.94 -1.88 -4.79
C LEU A 233 24.51 -2.34 -5.11
N VAL A 234 23.61 -1.39 -5.34
CA VAL A 234 22.21 -1.66 -5.61
C VAL A 234 22.03 -2.42 -6.94
N THR A 235 22.75 -2.03 -7.99
CA THR A 235 22.70 -2.76 -9.29
C THR A 235 23.21 -4.20 -9.16
N GLY A 236 24.26 -4.41 -8.36
CA GLY A 236 24.79 -5.76 -8.10
C GLY A 236 23.81 -6.65 -7.31
N GLN A 237 23.07 -6.06 -6.37
CA GLN A 237 22.12 -6.81 -5.53
C GLN A 237 20.75 -7.02 -6.19
N LEU A 238 20.22 -6.01 -6.88
CA LEU A 238 18.90 -6.08 -7.51
C LEU A 238 18.89 -6.82 -8.86
N GLY A 239 20.04 -6.85 -9.57
CA GLY A 239 20.08 -7.25 -10.95
C GLY A 239 19.24 -6.34 -11.87
N TRP A 240 19.18 -6.65 -13.18
CA TRP A 240 18.49 -5.80 -14.15
C TRP A 240 16.98 -5.70 -13.90
N ARG A 241 16.32 -6.83 -13.52
CA ARG A 241 14.87 -6.87 -13.23
C ARG A 241 14.52 -5.99 -12.02
N GLY A 242 15.35 -6.06 -10.98
CA GLY A 242 15.18 -5.26 -9.80
C GLY A 242 15.40 -3.77 -10.06
N ILE A 243 16.35 -3.40 -10.91
CA ILE A 243 16.56 -2.01 -11.33
C ILE A 243 15.37 -1.50 -12.13
N VAL A 244 14.86 -2.27 -13.08
CA VAL A 244 13.64 -1.91 -13.82
C VAL A 244 12.47 -1.73 -12.85
N GLY A 245 12.28 -2.64 -11.90
CA GLY A 245 11.24 -2.52 -10.86
C GLY A 245 11.39 -1.25 -10.02
N LEU A 246 12.61 -0.96 -9.53
CA LEU A 246 12.91 0.25 -8.76
C LEU A 246 12.62 1.53 -9.56
N VAL A 247 13.06 1.59 -10.82
CA VAL A 247 12.89 2.78 -11.66
C VAL A 247 11.44 2.96 -12.09
N VAL A 248 10.76 1.90 -12.54
CA VAL A 248 9.40 2.00 -13.09
C VAL A 248 8.37 2.19 -11.99
N PHE A 249 8.41 1.37 -10.93
CA PHE A 249 7.34 1.36 -9.92
C PHE A 249 7.60 2.33 -8.77
N ILE A 250 8.84 2.52 -8.35
CA ILE A 250 9.15 3.39 -7.21
C ILE A 250 9.44 4.82 -7.67
N ALA A 251 10.34 5.02 -8.61
CA ALA A 251 10.64 6.37 -9.12
C ALA A 251 9.62 6.86 -10.15
N GLY A 252 9.21 5.97 -11.06
CA GLY A 252 8.33 6.29 -12.20
C GLY A 252 6.94 6.71 -11.76
N THR A 253 6.35 6.05 -10.76
CA THR A 253 4.99 6.35 -10.31
C THR A 253 4.82 7.81 -9.88
N PRO A 254 5.58 8.37 -8.92
CA PRO A 254 5.46 9.78 -8.55
C PRO A 254 5.89 10.73 -9.66
N LEU A 255 6.93 10.38 -10.42
CA LEU A 255 7.44 11.22 -11.51
C LEU A 255 6.41 11.36 -12.63
N LEU A 256 5.86 10.25 -13.11
CA LEU A 256 4.85 10.26 -14.19
C LEU A 256 3.58 10.96 -13.71
N SER A 257 3.17 10.75 -12.45
CA SER A 257 2.03 11.48 -11.88
C SER A 257 2.28 12.99 -11.83
N ALA A 258 3.48 13.43 -11.46
CA ALA A 258 3.84 14.85 -11.44
C ALA A 258 3.90 15.47 -12.85
N LEU A 259 4.35 14.72 -13.85
CA LEU A 259 4.43 15.18 -15.24
C LEU A 259 3.07 15.12 -15.96
N ASN A 260 2.14 14.29 -15.52
CA ASN A 260 0.87 14.05 -16.19
C ASN A 260 0.09 15.34 -16.47
N GLY A 261 -0.12 16.18 -15.45
CA GLY A 261 -0.87 17.43 -15.63
C GLY A 261 -0.15 18.43 -16.53
N PHE A 262 1.19 18.45 -16.52
CA PHE A 262 1.96 19.26 -17.45
C PHE A 262 1.75 18.83 -18.89
N PHE A 263 1.79 17.52 -19.19
CA PHE A 263 1.51 17.00 -20.52
C PHE A 263 0.07 17.25 -20.96
N TRP A 264 -0.90 17.16 -20.05
CA TRP A 264 -2.28 17.55 -20.35
C TRP A 264 -2.38 19.03 -20.71
N ALA A 265 -1.72 19.92 -19.97
CA ALA A 265 -1.70 21.35 -20.26
C ALA A 265 -1.10 21.62 -21.66
N LEU A 266 0.02 21.00 -22.00
CA LEU A 266 0.63 21.10 -23.33
C LEU A 266 -0.30 20.58 -24.44
N THR A 267 -1.01 19.48 -24.17
CA THR A 267 -1.98 18.91 -25.12
C THR A 267 -3.14 19.88 -25.38
N VAL A 268 -3.72 20.45 -24.31
CA VAL A 268 -4.79 21.47 -24.44
C VAL A 268 -4.28 22.70 -25.20
N MET A 269 -3.09 23.21 -24.85
CA MET A 269 -2.48 24.35 -25.55
C MET A 269 -2.30 24.06 -27.03
N TRP A 270 -1.81 22.87 -27.40
CA TRP A 270 -1.65 22.47 -28.78
C TRP A 270 -2.99 22.51 -29.55
N PHE A 271 -4.04 21.90 -29.01
CA PHE A 271 -5.35 21.85 -29.66
C PHE A 271 -6.05 23.22 -29.75
N THR A 272 -5.72 24.15 -28.86
CA THR A 272 -6.33 25.49 -28.84
C THR A 272 -5.57 26.51 -29.64
N SER A 273 -4.24 26.49 -29.62
CA SER A 273 -3.40 27.54 -30.23
C SER A 273 -2.75 27.13 -31.55
N HIS A 274 -2.51 25.81 -31.74
CA HIS A 274 -1.71 25.27 -32.87
C HIS A 274 -0.36 25.96 -33.03
N ASP A 275 0.24 26.42 -31.91
CA ASP A 275 1.48 27.21 -31.90
C ASP A 275 2.66 26.39 -32.43
N PRO A 276 3.35 26.86 -33.51
CA PRO A 276 4.52 26.17 -34.07
C PRO A 276 5.67 25.96 -33.08
N THR A 277 5.77 26.82 -32.05
CA THR A 277 6.82 26.69 -31.02
C THR A 277 6.63 25.44 -30.18
N LEU A 278 5.37 25.04 -29.91
CA LEU A 278 5.06 23.80 -29.23
C LEU A 278 5.47 22.58 -30.07
N ALA A 279 5.27 22.62 -31.39
CA ALA A 279 5.70 21.56 -32.30
C ALA A 279 7.23 21.40 -32.29
N ALA A 280 7.98 22.51 -32.19
CA ALA A 280 9.43 22.49 -32.13
C ALA A 280 9.99 21.84 -30.83
N LEU A 281 9.23 21.85 -29.73
CA LEU A 281 9.60 21.17 -28.49
C LEU A 281 9.52 19.63 -28.58
N PHE A 282 8.78 19.11 -29.56
CA PHE A 282 8.57 17.67 -29.75
C PHE A 282 9.19 17.18 -31.06
N PRO A 283 10.49 16.78 -31.06
CA PRO A 283 11.07 16.12 -32.23
C PRO A 283 10.21 14.94 -32.70
N SER A 284 10.19 14.64 -33.97
CA SER A 284 9.30 13.63 -34.57
C SER A 284 9.26 12.30 -33.83
N VAL A 285 10.41 11.81 -33.36
CA VAL A 285 10.49 10.55 -32.58
C VAL A 285 9.73 10.68 -31.25
N VAL A 286 9.92 11.78 -30.53
CA VAL A 286 9.25 12.04 -29.24
C VAL A 286 7.75 12.20 -29.45
N TYR A 287 7.34 12.90 -30.53
CA TYR A 287 5.94 13.06 -30.88
C TYR A 287 5.25 11.72 -31.15
N TYR A 288 5.82 10.86 -32.00
CA TYR A 288 5.21 9.57 -32.33
C TYR A 288 5.22 8.62 -31.14
N LEU A 289 6.26 8.58 -30.31
CA LEU A 289 6.27 7.81 -29.07
C LEU A 289 5.24 8.33 -28.08
N GLY A 290 5.10 9.65 -27.97
CA GLY A 290 4.06 10.28 -27.13
C GLY A 290 2.65 9.91 -27.61
N MET A 291 2.38 9.92 -28.90
CA MET A 291 1.09 9.50 -29.48
C MET A 291 0.80 8.02 -29.22
N ILE A 292 1.80 7.14 -29.38
CA ILE A 292 1.67 5.72 -29.05
C ILE A 292 1.33 5.55 -27.56
N CYS A 293 2.06 6.21 -26.67
CA CYS A 293 1.79 6.16 -25.24
C CYS A 293 0.42 6.73 -24.87
N LEU A 294 0.01 7.84 -25.52
CA LEU A 294 -1.30 8.44 -25.29
C LEU A 294 -2.43 7.48 -25.69
N VAL A 295 -2.36 6.84 -26.84
CA VAL A 295 -3.41 5.97 -27.33
C VAL A 295 -3.34 4.60 -26.65
N LEU A 296 -2.23 3.89 -26.81
CA LEU A 296 -2.10 2.52 -26.30
C LEU A 296 -2.00 2.47 -24.78
N GLY A 297 -1.34 3.44 -24.15
CA GLY A 297 -1.24 3.52 -22.69
C GLY A 297 -2.60 3.73 -22.03
N ASN A 298 -3.40 4.68 -22.55
CA ASN A 298 -4.75 4.91 -22.04
C ASN A 298 -5.68 3.71 -22.29
N LEU A 299 -5.59 3.08 -23.47
CA LEU A 299 -6.35 1.87 -23.76
C LEU A 299 -5.96 0.71 -22.82
N ALA A 300 -4.67 0.54 -22.55
CA ALA A 300 -4.19 -0.49 -21.64
C ALA A 300 -4.72 -0.27 -20.21
N VAL A 301 -4.70 0.96 -19.71
CA VAL A 301 -5.22 1.28 -18.36
C VAL A 301 -6.74 1.11 -18.31
N LEU A 302 -7.46 1.55 -19.34
CA LEU A 302 -8.90 1.33 -19.45
C LEU A 302 -9.22 -0.16 -19.47
N TYR A 303 -8.52 -0.92 -20.30
CA TYR A 303 -8.66 -2.38 -20.36
C TYR A 303 -8.41 -3.02 -18.98
N MET A 304 -7.33 -2.63 -18.31
CA MET A 304 -7.02 -3.13 -16.96
C MET A 304 -8.13 -2.79 -15.97
N GLY A 305 -8.67 -1.57 -15.99
CA GLY A 305 -9.78 -1.15 -15.13
C GLY A 305 -11.05 -1.98 -15.38
N VAL A 306 -11.43 -2.20 -16.65
CA VAL A 306 -12.57 -3.02 -17.02
C VAL A 306 -12.34 -4.50 -16.64
N PHE A 307 -11.14 -5.01 -16.88
CA PHE A 307 -10.75 -6.38 -16.51
C PHE A 307 -10.84 -6.58 -15.00
N THR A 308 -10.29 -5.63 -14.22
CA THR A 308 -10.34 -5.65 -12.76
C THR A 308 -11.78 -5.60 -12.24
N ALA A 309 -12.63 -4.72 -12.80
CA ALA A 309 -14.04 -4.63 -12.42
C ALA A 309 -14.78 -5.96 -12.66
N ARG A 310 -14.49 -6.64 -13.77
CA ARG A 310 -15.04 -7.96 -14.07
C ARG A 310 -14.50 -9.06 -13.13
N GLN A 311 -13.20 -9.05 -12.87
CA GLN A 311 -12.57 -10.01 -11.96
C GLN A 311 -13.10 -9.88 -10.53
N MET A 312 -13.44 -8.65 -10.12
CA MET A 312 -14.08 -8.37 -8.82
C MET A 312 -15.60 -8.65 -8.81
N GLU A 313 -16.19 -9.03 -9.94
CA GLU A 313 -17.64 -9.18 -10.12
C GLU A 313 -18.44 -7.90 -9.77
N ARG A 314 -17.85 -6.73 -10.06
CA ARG A 314 -18.36 -5.40 -9.72
C ARG A 314 -18.63 -4.56 -10.99
N PRO A 315 -19.74 -4.83 -11.73
CA PRO A 315 -20.07 -4.08 -12.92
C PRO A 315 -20.36 -2.58 -12.66
N ASP A 316 -20.71 -2.22 -11.43
CA ASP A 316 -20.90 -0.84 -10.99
C ASP A 316 -19.60 -0.02 -11.01
N LEU A 317 -18.43 -0.65 -11.10
CA LEU A 317 -17.13 0.00 -11.25
C LEU A 317 -16.78 0.34 -12.71
N LEU A 318 -17.54 -0.12 -13.71
CA LEU A 318 -17.22 0.13 -15.12
C LEU A 318 -17.21 1.62 -15.46
N LEU A 319 -18.20 2.38 -14.98
CA LEU A 319 -18.20 3.84 -15.20
C LEU A 319 -16.96 4.51 -14.57
N ALA A 320 -16.57 4.08 -13.38
CA ALA A 320 -15.36 4.58 -12.75
C ALA A 320 -14.10 4.25 -13.55
N ALA A 321 -14.03 3.05 -14.18
CA ALA A 321 -12.93 2.69 -15.08
C ALA A 321 -12.82 3.63 -16.28
N PHE A 322 -13.93 3.99 -16.91
CA PHE A 322 -13.96 4.96 -18.02
C PHE A 322 -13.58 6.39 -17.59
N LEU A 323 -13.85 6.75 -16.35
CA LEU A 323 -13.54 8.07 -15.78
C LEU A 323 -12.16 8.14 -15.09
N MET A 324 -11.32 7.10 -15.22
CA MET A 324 -9.96 7.07 -14.65
C MET A 324 -9.09 8.30 -15.00
N PRO A 325 -9.19 8.93 -16.18
CA PRO A 325 -8.43 10.15 -16.45
C PRO A 325 -8.67 11.28 -15.45
N LEU A 326 -9.88 11.39 -14.88
CA LEU A 326 -10.17 12.37 -13.82
C LEU A 326 -9.48 12.02 -12.50
N TYR A 327 -9.34 10.73 -12.20
CA TYR A 327 -8.57 10.27 -11.06
C TYR A 327 -7.08 10.62 -11.17
N TRP A 328 -6.52 10.57 -12.40
CA TRP A 328 -5.13 10.98 -12.62
C TRP A 328 -4.89 12.47 -12.40
N ALA A 329 -5.91 13.31 -12.59
CA ALA A 329 -5.80 14.72 -12.22
C ALA A 329 -5.62 14.91 -10.70
N LEU A 330 -6.32 14.10 -9.89
CA LEU A 330 -6.11 14.10 -8.43
C LEU A 330 -4.72 13.54 -8.07
N MET A 331 -4.25 12.49 -8.77
CA MET A 331 -2.90 11.96 -8.60
C MET A 331 -1.83 13.02 -8.91
N TRP A 332 -2.03 13.81 -9.95
CA TRP A 332 -1.13 14.91 -10.28
C TRP A 332 -1.05 15.94 -9.15
N LEU A 333 -2.19 16.38 -8.60
CA LEU A 333 -2.21 17.30 -7.45
C LEU A 333 -1.47 16.71 -6.23
N ALA A 334 -1.67 15.43 -5.95
CA ALA A 334 -0.99 14.73 -4.88
C ALA A 334 0.53 14.65 -5.11
N ALA A 335 0.96 14.43 -6.37
CA ALA A 335 2.36 14.37 -6.74
C ALA A 335 3.05 15.74 -6.62
N LEU A 336 2.40 16.82 -7.06
CA LEU A 336 2.93 18.18 -6.88
C LEU A 336 3.09 18.51 -5.39
N LYS A 337 2.09 18.21 -4.57
CA LYS A 337 2.18 18.38 -3.12
C LYS A 337 3.34 17.56 -2.53
N ALA A 338 3.55 16.33 -2.98
CA ALA A 338 4.63 15.46 -2.53
C ALA A 338 6.01 16.07 -2.84
N VAL A 339 6.21 16.62 -4.06
CA VAL A 339 7.45 17.30 -4.46
C VAL A 339 7.71 18.51 -3.56
N ILE A 340 6.70 19.34 -3.31
CA ILE A 340 6.83 20.51 -2.42
C ILE A 340 7.21 20.04 -1.00
N GLN A 341 6.50 19.05 -0.44
CA GLN A 341 6.78 18.52 0.89
C GLN A 341 8.15 17.84 1.00
N LEU A 342 8.65 17.23 -0.07
CA LEU A 342 9.97 16.61 -0.07
C LEU A 342 11.07 17.63 0.20
N VAL A 343 10.90 18.87 -0.30
CA VAL A 343 11.86 19.98 -0.11
C VAL A 343 11.63 20.71 1.20
N THR A 344 10.37 21.01 1.53
CA THR A 344 10.01 21.88 2.67
C THR A 344 9.91 21.15 4.00
N ALA A 345 9.50 19.87 3.98
CA ALA A 345 9.24 19.08 5.18
C ALA A 345 9.46 17.56 4.92
N PRO A 346 10.70 17.13 4.64
CA PRO A 346 10.99 15.76 4.20
C PRO A 346 10.56 14.70 5.22
N SER A 347 10.77 14.94 6.50
CA SER A 347 10.47 13.98 7.59
C SER A 347 9.05 14.11 8.15
N TYR A 348 8.24 15.05 7.63
CA TYR A 348 6.88 15.24 8.14
C TYR A 348 5.95 14.10 7.74
N TRP A 349 5.40 13.42 8.75
CA TRP A 349 4.37 12.40 8.57
C TRP A 349 2.98 13.04 8.60
N GLU A 350 2.35 13.19 7.44
CA GLU A 350 1.01 13.76 7.35
C GLU A 350 -0.03 12.70 7.77
N LYS A 351 -0.67 12.92 8.91
CA LYS A 351 -1.73 12.02 9.41
C LYS A 351 -2.95 12.10 8.49
N THR A 352 -3.52 10.94 8.19
CA THR A 352 -4.78 10.79 7.46
C THR A 352 -5.89 10.50 8.46
N ALA A 353 -7.06 11.09 8.29
CA ALA A 353 -8.22 10.76 9.12
C ALA A 353 -8.84 9.44 8.63
N HIS A 354 -9.05 8.50 9.54
CA HIS A 354 -9.71 7.21 9.30
C HIS A 354 -10.95 7.08 10.19
N GLY A 355 -11.83 6.11 9.92
CA GLY A 355 -13.03 5.87 10.70
C GLY A 355 -14.17 6.85 10.43
N LEU A 356 -14.19 7.49 9.25
CA LEU A 356 -15.24 8.41 8.85
C LEU A 356 -16.57 7.72 8.51
N ASN A 357 -16.53 6.41 8.21
CA ASN A 357 -17.68 5.61 7.73
C ASN A 357 -17.95 4.36 8.57
N ARG A 358 -17.82 4.44 9.87
CA ARG A 358 -17.98 3.33 10.83
C ARG A 358 -19.27 2.51 10.69
N ALA A 359 -20.35 3.10 10.17
CA ALA A 359 -21.65 2.43 10.04
C ALA A 359 -21.71 1.32 8.96
N ARG A 360 -20.65 1.09 8.20
CA ARG A 360 -20.66 0.20 7.03
C ARG A 360 -19.67 -0.95 7.09
N VAL A 361 -19.04 -1.23 8.23
CA VAL A 361 -18.20 -2.43 8.33
C VAL A 361 -19.12 -3.66 8.26
N PRO A 362 -19.07 -4.46 7.20
CA PRO A 362 -19.88 -5.69 7.16
C PRO A 362 -19.40 -6.62 8.28
N ALA A 363 -20.31 -7.20 9.02
CA ALA A 363 -19.99 -8.40 9.77
C ALA A 363 -19.29 -9.37 8.82
N ALA A 364 -18.19 -9.99 9.26
CA ALA A 364 -17.39 -10.88 8.42
C ALA A 364 -18.33 -11.88 7.70
N PRO A 365 -18.23 -12.03 6.36
CA PRO A 365 -19.04 -13.01 5.69
C PRO A 365 -18.70 -14.38 6.27
N MET A 366 -19.70 -15.06 6.82
CA MET A 366 -19.55 -16.44 7.24
C MET A 366 -18.93 -17.22 6.09
N ALA A 367 -17.83 -17.91 6.35
CA ALA A 367 -17.11 -18.71 5.37
C ALA A 367 -18.11 -19.55 4.57
N GLY A 368 -18.32 -19.19 3.31
CA GLY A 368 -19.09 -20.00 2.39
C GLY A 368 -18.46 -21.38 2.35
N ARG A 369 -19.26 -22.40 2.62
CA ARG A 369 -18.85 -23.80 2.49
C ARG A 369 -18.18 -23.96 1.12
N VAL A 370 -16.92 -24.30 1.13
CA VAL A 370 -16.21 -24.76 -0.07
C VAL A 370 -16.92 -26.05 -0.46
N ALA A 371 -17.62 -26.03 -1.60
CA ALA A 371 -18.11 -27.23 -2.28
C ALA A 371 -16.94 -27.86 -3.06
#